data_8e58246aa65fc937674c9012a0723181
#
_entry.id   8e58246aa65fc937674c9012a0723181
#
_cell.length_a   1.000
_cell.length_b   1.000
_cell.length_c   1.000
_cell.angle_alpha   90.00
_cell.angle_beta   90.00
_cell.angle_gamma   90.00
#
_symmetry.space_group_name_H-M   'P 1'
#
loop_
_entity.id
_entity.type
_entity.pdbx_description
1 polymer ?
#
loop_
_entity_poly.entity_id
_entity_poly.type
_entity_poly.pdbx_seq_one_letter_code
_entity_poly.pdbx_strand_id
1 'polypeptide(L)'
;MPYGREVLLHGEKRNAVLDLPEIHRYGIESYGDAEYVSIYGLRPEQWYARGIRLLGRTAVECTRDALGSAIAQDVAAIAPDSPRTMVVDPFAGSGNTLYWLLRKLPGARGLGFELDSGVFHWTRKNLSLLALPIEVLNLDYVAGFSQVRAAAGSLLVVFIAPPWGHALDRVRGLDLRRTQPPVTRIVDYVQRDFAQCRLLFAIQTYEIIEPESLVELQSRFEWSALRTYNLNAPGQNHGVVVGTSGWTPTRA
;
A
#
# COMPACT_ATOMS: atom_id res chain seq x y z
N MET A 1 22.12 -2.50 -21.21
CA MET A 1 21.71 -3.04 -19.92
C MET A 1 20.19 -3.23 -19.95
N PRO A 2 19.64 -4.29 -19.34
CA PRO A 2 18.18 -4.43 -19.25
C PRO A 2 17.60 -3.22 -18.51
N TYR A 3 16.47 -2.74 -18.99
CA TYR A 3 15.72 -1.61 -18.40
C TYR A 3 14.89 -2.11 -17.22
N GLY A 4 15.60 -2.59 -16.19
CA GLY A 4 15.00 -3.28 -15.07
C GLY A 4 14.85 -2.43 -13.82
N ARG A 5 14.45 -3.11 -12.76
CA ARG A 5 14.21 -2.54 -11.41
C ARG A 5 15.38 -1.65 -10.91
N GLU A 6 16.63 -2.05 -11.16
CA GLU A 6 17.82 -1.31 -10.68
C GLU A 6 17.92 0.09 -11.27
N VAL A 7 17.68 0.24 -12.58
CA VAL A 7 17.71 1.53 -13.27
C VAL A 7 16.66 2.49 -12.71
N LEU A 8 15.47 1.96 -12.40
CA LEU A 8 14.32 2.72 -11.94
C LEU A 8 14.35 3.02 -10.43
N LEU A 9 14.99 2.18 -9.62
CA LEU A 9 15.06 2.38 -8.16
C LEU A 9 16.31 3.11 -7.70
N HIS A 10 17.44 2.81 -8.33
CA HIS A 10 18.75 3.26 -7.85
C HIS A 10 19.53 4.06 -8.91
N GLY A 11 19.13 3.98 -10.19
CA GLY A 11 19.77 4.65 -11.30
C GLY A 11 19.22 6.05 -11.60
N GLU A 12 19.64 6.57 -12.75
CA GLU A 12 19.31 7.92 -13.23
C GLU A 12 17.81 8.16 -13.43
N LYS A 13 17.03 7.08 -13.64
CA LYS A 13 15.59 7.15 -13.87
C LYS A 13 14.76 7.14 -12.57
N ARG A 14 15.38 7.02 -11.41
CA ARG A 14 14.69 6.96 -10.12
C ARG A 14 13.64 8.07 -9.95
N ASN A 15 14.04 9.30 -10.20
CA ASN A 15 13.22 10.50 -10.00
C ASN A 15 12.77 11.12 -11.35
N ALA A 16 13.01 10.45 -12.46
CA ALA A 16 12.54 10.88 -13.76
C ALA A 16 11.09 10.44 -13.97
N VAL A 17 10.31 11.31 -14.63
CA VAL A 17 8.98 10.93 -15.13
C VAL A 17 9.19 9.99 -16.32
N LEU A 18 8.61 8.80 -16.25
CA LEU A 18 8.70 7.83 -17.33
C LEU A 18 7.75 8.16 -18.47
N ASP A 19 8.20 7.93 -19.69
CA ASP A 19 7.32 7.90 -20.85
C ASP A 19 6.64 6.52 -21.01
N LEU A 20 5.66 6.42 -21.91
CA LEU A 20 4.91 5.17 -22.11
C LEU A 20 5.78 4.02 -22.60
N PRO A 21 6.69 4.21 -23.60
CA PRO A 21 7.64 3.18 -24.00
C PRO A 21 8.52 2.66 -22.86
N GLU A 22 8.98 3.51 -21.96
CA GLU A 22 9.79 3.13 -20.81
C GLU A 22 8.99 2.26 -19.82
N ILE A 23 7.72 2.59 -19.61
CA ILE A 23 6.81 1.82 -18.75
C ILE A 23 6.56 0.42 -19.31
N HIS A 24 6.26 0.32 -20.62
CA HIS A 24 6.08 -0.96 -21.30
C HIS A 24 7.36 -1.79 -21.26
N ARG A 25 8.49 -1.15 -21.53
CA ARG A 25 9.79 -1.83 -21.49
C ARG A 25 10.10 -2.41 -20.12
N TYR A 26 9.83 -1.65 -19.04
CA TYR A 26 9.97 -2.16 -17.67
C TYR A 26 9.07 -3.37 -17.42
N GLY A 27 7.81 -3.30 -17.82
CA GLY A 27 6.88 -4.42 -17.67
C GLY A 27 7.34 -5.67 -18.43
N ILE A 28 7.73 -5.52 -19.68
CA ILE A 28 8.20 -6.63 -20.52
C ILE A 28 9.51 -7.26 -19.97
N GLU A 29 10.53 -6.44 -19.70
CA GLU A 29 11.85 -6.94 -19.30
C GLU A 29 11.87 -7.53 -17.89
N SER A 30 11.00 -7.04 -16.98
CA SER A 30 10.97 -7.51 -15.60
C SER A 30 9.93 -8.60 -15.35
N TYR A 31 8.84 -8.64 -16.12
CA TYR A 31 7.67 -9.49 -15.82
C TYR A 31 7.06 -10.15 -17.05
N GLY A 32 7.56 -9.88 -18.26
CA GLY A 32 7.02 -10.44 -19.50
C GLY A 32 5.69 -9.84 -19.94
N ASP A 33 5.28 -8.70 -19.37
CA ASP A 33 3.97 -8.09 -19.59
C ASP A 33 4.09 -6.57 -19.74
N ALA A 34 3.76 -6.04 -20.93
CA ALA A 34 3.78 -4.61 -21.21
C ALA A 34 2.76 -3.82 -20.35
N GLU A 35 1.66 -4.48 -19.95
CA GLU A 35 0.59 -3.89 -19.16
C GLU A 35 0.81 -4.03 -17.64
N TYR A 36 1.98 -4.54 -17.23
CA TYR A 36 2.30 -4.86 -15.86
C TYR A 36 2.03 -3.68 -14.89
N VAL A 37 2.34 -2.43 -15.27
CA VAL A 37 2.15 -1.25 -14.41
C VAL A 37 0.72 -0.71 -14.57
N SER A 38 -0.29 -1.55 -14.28
CA SER A 38 -1.68 -1.13 -14.22
C SER A 38 -2.00 -0.48 -12.87
N ILE A 39 -2.61 0.71 -12.89
CA ILE A 39 -3.00 1.50 -11.71
C ILE A 39 -4.35 2.17 -11.92
N TYR A 40 -5.08 2.35 -10.82
CA TYR A 40 -6.40 3.01 -10.80
C TYR A 40 -7.45 2.36 -11.71
N GLY A 41 -7.34 1.04 -11.92
CA GLY A 41 -8.19 0.27 -12.83
C GLY A 41 -7.93 0.55 -14.29
N LEU A 42 -6.76 1.07 -14.64
CA LEU A 42 -6.37 1.49 -15.99
C LEU A 42 -5.06 0.84 -16.41
N ARG A 43 -4.97 0.43 -17.69
CA ARG A 43 -3.73 -0.03 -18.32
C ARG A 43 -2.79 1.16 -18.60
N PRO A 44 -1.48 0.92 -18.85
CA PRO A 44 -0.50 1.99 -19.11
C PRO A 44 -0.93 3.00 -20.15
N GLU A 45 -1.41 2.59 -21.33
CA GLU A 45 -1.88 3.51 -22.37
C GLU A 45 -3.05 4.38 -21.90
N GLN A 46 -3.97 3.77 -21.14
CA GLN A 46 -5.20 4.45 -20.72
C GLN A 46 -4.90 5.53 -19.66
N TRP A 47 -4.08 5.20 -18.65
CA TRP A 47 -3.76 6.19 -17.63
C TRP A 47 -2.77 7.24 -18.15
N TYR A 48 -1.84 6.85 -19.05
CA TYR A 48 -0.92 7.80 -19.69
C TYR A 48 -1.65 8.81 -20.57
N ALA A 49 -2.62 8.36 -21.38
CA ALA A 49 -3.47 9.22 -22.20
C ALA A 49 -4.32 10.20 -21.37
N ARG A 50 -4.67 9.84 -20.13
CA ARG A 50 -5.37 10.74 -19.19
C ARG A 50 -4.47 11.76 -18.51
N GLY A 51 -3.17 11.79 -18.81
CA GLY A 51 -2.22 12.71 -18.19
C GLY A 51 -1.64 12.22 -16.87
N ILE A 52 -1.93 11.00 -16.44
CA ILE A 52 -1.30 10.37 -15.27
C ILE A 52 0.16 10.10 -15.58
N ARG A 53 1.05 10.34 -14.62
CA ARG A 53 2.51 10.17 -14.77
C ARG A 53 3.08 9.52 -13.53
N LEU A 54 4.11 8.68 -13.72
CA LEU A 54 4.85 8.03 -12.65
C LEU A 54 6.34 8.35 -12.73
N LEU A 55 6.98 8.49 -11.58
CA LEU A 55 8.43 8.45 -11.48
C LEU A 55 8.92 7.01 -11.62
N GLY A 56 10.17 6.82 -12.03
CA GLY A 56 10.78 5.49 -12.15
C GLY A 56 10.61 4.64 -10.89
N ARG A 57 10.98 5.20 -9.73
CA ARG A 57 10.78 4.50 -8.46
C ARG A 57 9.31 4.18 -8.17
N THR A 58 8.40 5.08 -8.47
CA THR A 58 6.97 4.85 -8.23
C THR A 58 6.42 3.73 -9.10
N ALA A 59 6.86 3.61 -10.35
CA ALA A 59 6.47 2.51 -11.24
C ALA A 59 6.91 1.13 -10.71
N VAL A 60 8.04 1.08 -9.97
CA VAL A 60 8.55 -0.16 -9.36
C VAL A 60 7.89 -0.45 -8.01
N GLU A 61 7.70 0.59 -7.18
CA GLU A 61 7.24 0.46 -5.80
C GLU A 61 5.72 0.43 -5.66
N CYS A 62 4.96 0.84 -6.70
CA CYS A 62 3.49 0.88 -6.61
C CYS A 62 2.88 -0.51 -6.43
N THR A 63 1.90 -0.60 -5.56
CA THR A 63 1.00 -1.74 -5.49
C THR A 63 0.08 -1.69 -6.71
N ARG A 64 0.23 -2.62 -7.65
CA ARG A 64 -0.50 -2.67 -8.91
C ARG A 64 -1.97 -3.06 -8.72
N ASP A 65 -2.79 -2.86 -9.74
CA ASP A 65 -4.24 -3.11 -9.71
C ASP A 65 -4.61 -4.53 -9.28
N ALA A 66 -3.95 -5.55 -9.82
CA ALA A 66 -4.23 -6.93 -9.47
C ALA A 66 -4.07 -7.18 -7.96
N LEU A 67 -2.97 -6.70 -7.38
CA LEU A 67 -2.71 -6.84 -5.95
C LEU A 67 -3.59 -5.90 -5.11
N GLY A 68 -3.67 -4.61 -5.49
CA GLY A 68 -4.47 -3.63 -4.77
C GLY A 68 -5.96 -3.99 -4.71
N SER A 69 -6.51 -4.52 -5.81
CA SER A 69 -7.90 -4.99 -5.86
C SER A 69 -8.12 -6.22 -4.97
N ALA A 70 -7.19 -7.18 -4.96
CA ALA A 70 -7.29 -8.37 -4.12
C ALA A 70 -7.21 -8.01 -2.62
N ILE A 71 -6.25 -7.16 -2.24
CA ILE A 71 -6.14 -6.66 -0.87
C ILE A 71 -7.43 -5.95 -0.45
N ALA A 72 -7.94 -5.06 -1.30
CA ALA A 72 -9.15 -4.30 -1.00
C ALA A 72 -10.39 -5.18 -0.87
N GLN A 73 -10.46 -6.28 -1.63
CA GLN A 73 -11.54 -7.27 -1.53
C GLN A 73 -11.49 -8.01 -0.19
N ASP A 74 -10.32 -8.47 0.24
CA ASP A 74 -10.15 -9.15 1.52
C ASP A 74 -10.43 -8.20 2.70
N VAL A 75 -9.96 -6.96 2.64
CA VAL A 75 -10.27 -5.93 3.65
C VAL A 75 -11.77 -5.66 3.73
N ALA A 76 -12.44 -5.53 2.59
CA ALA A 76 -13.89 -5.28 2.55
C ALA A 76 -14.71 -6.48 3.07
N ALA A 77 -14.24 -7.71 2.84
CA ALA A 77 -14.91 -8.92 3.35
C ALA A 77 -14.86 -9.03 4.88
N ILE A 78 -13.83 -8.43 5.50
CA ILE A 78 -13.61 -8.45 6.95
C ILE A 78 -14.22 -7.20 7.61
N ALA A 79 -14.19 -6.06 6.92
CA ALA A 79 -14.64 -4.78 7.47
C ALA A 79 -16.09 -4.85 7.97
N PRO A 80 -16.37 -4.44 9.22
CA PRO A 80 -17.74 -4.38 9.70
C PRO A 80 -18.48 -3.23 9.04
N ASP A 81 -19.79 -3.34 8.95
CA ASP A 81 -20.62 -2.20 8.55
C ASP A 81 -20.37 -1.00 9.48
N SER A 82 -20.02 0.13 8.89
CA SER A 82 -19.74 1.34 9.63
C SER A 82 -20.17 2.56 8.82
N PRO A 83 -21.00 3.43 9.41
CA PRO A 83 -21.43 4.67 8.75
C PRO A 83 -20.28 5.69 8.63
N ARG A 84 -19.19 5.46 9.35
CA ARG A 84 -18.01 6.33 9.36
C ARG A 84 -16.77 5.47 9.22
N THR A 85 -16.30 5.34 7.99
CA THR A 85 -15.06 4.63 7.67
C THR A 85 -14.03 5.60 7.11
N MET A 86 -12.83 5.56 7.67
CA MET A 86 -11.66 6.25 7.13
C MET A 86 -10.60 5.23 6.77
N VAL A 87 -9.96 5.41 5.62
CA VAL A 87 -8.83 4.61 5.17
C VAL A 87 -7.58 5.50 5.22
N VAL A 88 -6.55 5.06 5.90
CA VAL A 88 -5.27 5.77 6.00
C VAL A 88 -4.15 4.91 5.42
N ASP A 89 -3.33 5.50 4.56
CA ASP A 89 -2.11 4.91 4.03
C ASP A 89 -0.92 5.80 4.41
N PRO A 90 -0.13 5.43 5.43
CA PRO A 90 1.01 6.22 5.90
C PRO A 90 2.23 6.20 4.97
N PHE A 91 2.18 5.44 3.86
CA PHE A 91 3.22 5.30 2.84
C PHE A 91 2.59 5.30 1.45
N ALA A 92 1.82 6.35 1.14
CA ALA A 92 0.86 6.37 0.05
C ALA A 92 1.45 6.06 -1.34
N GLY A 93 2.72 6.37 -1.59
CA GLY A 93 3.36 6.12 -2.88
C GLY A 93 2.51 6.64 -4.04
N SER A 94 2.05 5.76 -4.91
CA SER A 94 1.13 6.11 -6.00
C SER A 94 -0.31 6.42 -5.57
N GLY A 95 -0.71 6.03 -4.35
CA GLY A 95 -2.11 6.09 -3.88
C GLY A 95 -3.02 5.00 -4.48
N ASN A 96 -2.46 4.04 -5.22
CA ASN A 96 -3.28 3.02 -5.88
C ASN A 96 -3.99 2.08 -4.90
N THR A 97 -3.37 1.78 -3.76
CA THR A 97 -4.03 0.97 -2.71
C THR A 97 -5.20 1.72 -2.09
N LEU A 98 -5.05 3.02 -1.81
CA LEU A 98 -6.17 3.87 -1.37
C LEU A 98 -7.31 3.87 -2.40
N TYR A 99 -6.98 3.99 -3.70
CA TYR A 99 -7.98 3.90 -4.77
C TYR A 99 -8.81 2.62 -4.65
N TRP A 100 -8.17 1.45 -4.55
CA TRP A 100 -8.86 0.17 -4.51
C TRP A 100 -9.65 -0.04 -3.22
N LEU A 101 -9.09 0.37 -2.07
CA LEU A 101 -9.78 0.31 -0.78
C LEU A 101 -11.07 1.14 -0.80
N LEU A 102 -11.03 2.37 -1.32
CA LEU A 102 -12.24 3.21 -1.43
C LEU A 102 -13.25 2.66 -2.45
N ARG A 103 -12.80 2.00 -3.50
CA ARG A 103 -13.68 1.32 -4.46
C ARG A 103 -14.45 0.15 -3.81
N LYS A 104 -13.89 -0.47 -2.78
CA LYS A 104 -14.49 -1.63 -2.08
C LYS A 104 -15.16 -1.26 -0.75
N LEU A 105 -14.89 -0.08 -0.23
CA LEU A 105 -15.47 0.45 1.02
C LEU A 105 -16.30 1.72 0.70
N PRO A 106 -17.53 1.57 0.17
CA PRO A 106 -18.34 2.70 -0.26
C PRO A 106 -18.64 3.64 0.91
N GLY A 107 -18.52 4.95 0.66
CA GLY A 107 -18.71 5.98 1.67
C GLY A 107 -17.49 6.25 2.56
N ALA A 108 -16.40 5.47 2.43
CA ALA A 108 -15.17 5.74 3.13
C ALA A 108 -14.43 6.98 2.56
N ARG A 109 -13.66 7.65 3.41
CA ARG A 109 -12.73 8.73 3.03
C ARG A 109 -11.30 8.22 3.09
N GLY A 110 -10.47 8.62 2.12
CA GLY A 110 -9.06 8.22 2.04
C GLY A 110 -8.11 9.35 2.42
N LEU A 111 -7.10 9.04 3.22
CA LEU A 111 -6.03 9.94 3.59
C LEU A 111 -4.68 9.23 3.44
N GLY A 112 -3.78 9.79 2.65
CA GLY A 112 -2.44 9.26 2.43
C GLY A 112 -1.35 10.19 2.93
N PHE A 113 -0.23 9.63 3.37
CA PHE A 113 0.98 10.39 3.69
C PHE A 113 2.11 9.93 2.79
N GLU A 114 2.84 10.88 2.21
CA GLU A 114 3.98 10.63 1.36
C GLU A 114 5.11 11.60 1.72
N LEU A 115 6.23 11.04 2.14
CA LEU A 115 7.37 11.84 2.62
C LEU A 115 8.16 12.45 1.45
N ASP A 116 8.34 11.70 0.36
CA ASP A 116 9.07 12.18 -0.81
C ASP A 116 8.23 13.21 -1.58
N SER A 117 8.73 14.44 -1.65
CA SER A 117 8.01 15.55 -2.29
C SER A 117 7.76 15.37 -3.79
N GLY A 118 8.65 14.65 -4.49
CA GLY A 118 8.50 14.35 -5.92
C GLY A 118 7.39 13.32 -6.15
N VAL A 119 7.37 12.24 -5.35
CA VAL A 119 6.30 11.23 -5.38
C VAL A 119 4.98 11.87 -4.99
N PHE A 120 4.94 12.62 -3.88
CA PHE A 120 3.76 13.39 -3.45
C PHE A 120 3.19 14.28 -4.55
N HIS A 121 4.05 15.07 -5.21
CA HIS A 121 3.62 15.98 -6.28
C HIS A 121 2.85 15.24 -7.38
N TRP A 122 3.43 14.16 -7.91
CA TRP A 122 2.81 13.40 -8.99
C TRP A 122 1.59 12.62 -8.53
N THR A 123 1.63 12.02 -7.35
CA THR A 123 0.48 11.30 -6.78
C THR A 123 -0.71 12.21 -6.58
N ARG A 124 -0.52 13.38 -5.98
CA ARG A 124 -1.59 14.38 -5.82
C ARG A 124 -2.17 14.82 -7.17
N LYS A 125 -1.29 15.10 -8.16
CA LYS A 125 -1.72 15.45 -9.52
C LYS A 125 -2.52 14.32 -10.17
N ASN A 126 -2.04 13.08 -10.09
CA ASN A 126 -2.72 11.92 -10.65
C ASN A 126 -4.11 11.71 -10.02
N LEU A 127 -4.20 11.75 -8.70
CA LEU A 127 -5.47 11.56 -8.00
C LEU A 127 -6.49 12.66 -8.29
N SER A 128 -6.04 13.91 -8.54
CA SER A 128 -6.94 14.99 -8.93
C SER A 128 -7.63 14.75 -10.28
N LEU A 129 -6.99 13.97 -11.17
CA LEU A 129 -7.59 13.58 -12.46
C LEU A 129 -8.66 12.49 -12.32
N LEU A 130 -8.75 11.84 -11.17
CA LEU A 130 -9.67 10.72 -10.92
C LEU A 130 -10.93 11.12 -10.15
N ALA A 131 -11.01 12.36 -9.67
CA ALA A 131 -12.14 12.90 -8.89
C ALA A 131 -12.55 12.00 -7.71
N LEU A 132 -11.57 11.44 -6.98
CA LEU A 132 -11.81 10.56 -5.84
C LEU A 132 -11.71 11.31 -4.50
N PRO A 133 -12.41 10.86 -3.44
CA PRO A 133 -12.34 11.45 -2.10
C PRO A 133 -11.06 11.01 -1.37
N ILE A 134 -9.90 11.19 -2.03
CA ILE A 134 -8.57 10.89 -1.50
C ILE A 134 -7.81 12.18 -1.32
N GLU A 135 -7.35 12.42 -0.12
CA GLU A 135 -6.41 13.48 0.21
C GLU A 135 -5.03 12.87 0.45
N VAL A 136 -3.98 13.47 -0.12
CA VAL A 136 -2.59 13.08 0.15
C VAL A 136 -1.86 14.29 0.69
N LEU A 137 -1.10 14.09 1.79
CA LEU A 137 -0.33 15.12 2.46
C LEU A 137 1.17 14.79 2.35
N ASN A 138 2.01 15.81 2.14
CA ASN A 138 3.47 15.64 2.14
C ASN A 138 3.99 15.69 3.57
N LEU A 139 3.82 14.60 4.29
CA LEU A 139 4.19 14.45 5.70
C LEU A 139 4.80 13.06 5.93
N ASP A 140 5.63 12.95 6.98
CA ASP A 140 5.95 11.65 7.54
C ASP A 140 4.73 11.06 8.27
N TYR A 141 4.75 9.74 8.54
CA TYR A 141 3.60 9.05 9.10
C TYR A 141 3.20 9.57 10.50
N VAL A 142 4.15 10.03 11.34
CA VAL A 142 3.85 10.54 12.69
C VAL A 142 3.11 11.87 12.60
N ALA A 143 3.66 12.82 11.82
CA ALA A 143 3.01 14.09 11.56
C ALA A 143 1.67 13.89 10.82
N GLY A 144 1.61 12.93 9.91
CA GLY A 144 0.39 12.56 9.19
C GLY A 144 -0.71 12.06 10.11
N PHE A 145 -0.43 11.09 10.97
CA PHE A 145 -1.42 10.58 11.92
C PHE A 145 -1.93 11.65 12.88
N SER A 146 -1.12 12.67 13.23
CA SER A 146 -1.59 13.80 14.03
C SER A 146 -2.70 14.63 13.35
N GLN A 147 -2.84 14.52 12.02
CA GLN A 147 -3.90 15.17 11.22
C GLN A 147 -5.17 14.31 11.11
N VAL A 148 -5.12 13.02 11.44
CA VAL A 148 -6.27 12.12 11.35
C VAL A 148 -7.32 12.51 12.40
N ARG A 149 -8.56 12.67 11.96
CA ARG A 149 -9.72 12.97 12.81
C ARG A 149 -10.71 11.83 12.68
N ALA A 150 -10.60 10.85 13.56
CA ALA A 150 -11.50 9.70 13.64
C ALA A 150 -12.40 9.82 14.89
N ALA A 151 -13.70 9.70 14.70
CA ALA A 151 -14.65 9.75 15.81
C ALA A 151 -14.64 8.42 16.58
N ALA A 152 -14.98 8.47 17.86
CA ALA A 152 -15.14 7.26 18.66
C ALA A 152 -16.15 6.28 18.01
N GLY A 153 -15.82 5.00 18.00
CA GLY A 153 -16.62 3.93 17.40
C GLY A 153 -16.60 3.88 15.87
N SER A 154 -15.90 4.82 15.18
CA SER A 154 -15.70 4.71 13.73
C SER A 154 -14.76 3.56 13.36
N LEU A 155 -14.83 3.12 12.11
CA LEU A 155 -13.84 2.18 11.54
C LEU A 155 -12.66 2.97 10.97
N LEU A 156 -11.47 2.67 11.44
CA LEU A 156 -10.22 3.16 10.87
C LEU A 156 -9.48 1.98 10.22
N VAL A 157 -9.41 1.99 8.90
CA VAL A 157 -8.63 1.03 8.10
C VAL A 157 -7.26 1.63 7.86
N VAL A 158 -6.20 0.93 8.24
CA VAL A 158 -4.82 1.39 8.05
C VAL A 158 -4.09 0.39 7.16
N PHE A 159 -3.71 0.84 5.96
CA PHE A 159 -2.87 0.07 5.05
C PHE A 159 -1.41 0.44 5.29
N ILE A 160 -0.56 -0.55 5.57
CA ILE A 160 0.85 -0.32 5.92
C ILE A 160 1.74 -1.05 4.92
N ALA A 161 2.50 -0.31 4.14
CA ALA A 161 3.49 -0.83 3.19
C ALA A 161 4.78 0.01 3.24
N PRO A 162 5.57 -0.04 4.34
CA PRO A 162 6.80 0.71 4.43
C PRO A 162 7.85 0.14 3.47
N PRO A 163 8.86 0.93 3.09
CA PRO A 163 9.99 0.41 2.32
C PRO A 163 10.65 -0.76 3.04
N TRP A 164 10.81 -1.90 2.34
CA TRP A 164 11.41 -3.09 2.94
C TRP A 164 12.93 -2.98 3.06
N GLY A 165 13.59 -2.40 2.03
CA GLY A 165 15.03 -2.19 2.04
C GLY A 165 15.81 -3.45 2.43
N HIS A 166 16.67 -3.32 3.45
CA HIS A 166 17.48 -4.41 3.99
C HIS A 166 16.72 -5.34 4.95
N ALA A 167 15.45 -5.08 5.22
CA ALA A 167 14.60 -6.00 5.97
C ALA A 167 14.19 -7.23 5.15
N LEU A 168 14.29 -7.17 3.82
CA LEU A 168 13.98 -8.27 2.92
C LEU A 168 15.24 -9.09 2.60
N ASP A 169 15.25 -10.31 3.09
CA ASP A 169 16.12 -11.39 2.63
C ASP A 169 15.28 -12.36 1.77
N ARG A 170 15.68 -12.58 0.52
CA ARG A 170 14.88 -13.42 -0.39
C ARG A 170 14.80 -14.89 0.02
N VAL A 171 15.70 -15.36 0.88
CA VAL A 171 15.73 -16.73 1.37
C VAL A 171 15.03 -16.86 2.72
N ARG A 172 15.33 -15.95 3.66
CA ARG A 172 14.77 -15.97 5.01
C ARG A 172 13.39 -15.30 5.09
N GLY A 173 13.08 -14.42 4.14
CA GLY A 173 11.86 -13.66 4.10
C GLY A 173 12.01 -12.22 4.60
N LEU A 174 10.88 -11.56 4.71
CA LEU A 174 10.77 -10.19 5.22
C LEU A 174 10.72 -10.18 6.75
N ASP A 175 11.68 -9.55 7.39
CA ASP A 175 11.66 -9.30 8.84
C ASP A 175 10.96 -7.95 9.12
N LEU A 176 9.73 -8.00 9.59
CA LEU A 176 8.87 -6.83 9.84
C LEU A 176 9.39 -5.93 10.97
N ARG A 177 10.30 -6.44 11.82
CA ARG A 177 10.97 -5.68 12.89
C ARG A 177 12.05 -4.76 12.35
N ARG A 178 12.58 -5.07 11.14
CA ARG A 178 13.72 -4.40 10.51
C ARG A 178 13.33 -3.44 9.39
N THR A 179 12.04 -3.34 9.06
CA THR A 179 11.55 -2.29 8.15
C THR A 179 11.82 -0.91 8.76
N GLN A 180 11.83 0.13 7.95
CA GLN A 180 12.08 1.50 8.42
C GLN A 180 10.90 2.40 8.03
N PRO A 181 10.04 2.75 8.99
CA PRO A 181 10.03 2.33 10.41
C PRO A 181 9.63 0.85 10.60
N PRO A 182 9.92 0.23 11.76
CA PRO A 182 9.41 -1.09 12.11
C PRO A 182 7.88 -1.13 12.07
N VAL A 183 7.32 -2.16 11.42
CA VAL A 183 5.85 -2.29 11.26
C VAL A 183 5.16 -2.34 12.62
N THR A 184 5.73 -3.07 13.58
CA THR A 184 5.18 -3.18 14.93
C THR A 184 5.06 -1.83 15.63
N ARG A 185 6.04 -0.94 15.44
CA ARG A 185 6.01 0.42 15.99
C ARG A 185 4.87 1.26 15.42
N ILE A 186 4.57 1.09 14.13
CA ILE A 186 3.45 1.81 13.49
C ILE A 186 2.12 1.29 14.07
N VAL A 187 1.98 -0.03 14.20
CA VAL A 187 0.79 -0.67 14.79
C VAL A 187 0.58 -0.18 16.21
N ASP A 188 1.61 -0.24 17.07
CA ASP A 188 1.54 0.21 18.45
C ASP A 188 1.16 1.70 18.56
N TYR A 189 1.69 2.54 17.66
CA TYR A 189 1.35 3.95 17.57
C TYR A 189 -0.15 4.15 17.28
N VAL A 190 -0.66 3.48 16.24
CA VAL A 190 -2.06 3.62 15.81
C VAL A 190 -3.01 3.08 16.88
N GLN A 191 -2.71 1.93 17.49
CA GLN A 191 -3.52 1.34 18.55
C GLN A 191 -3.63 2.26 19.75
N ARG A 192 -2.54 2.91 20.15
CA ARG A 192 -2.52 3.85 21.28
C ARG A 192 -3.32 5.12 20.99
N ASP A 193 -3.08 5.75 19.82
CA ASP A 193 -3.63 7.07 19.51
C ASP A 193 -5.08 7.01 19.03
N PHE A 194 -5.54 5.85 18.56
CA PHE A 194 -6.89 5.62 18.05
C PHE A 194 -7.62 4.49 18.80
N ALA A 195 -7.31 4.28 20.07
CA ALA A 195 -7.92 3.24 20.92
C ALA A 195 -9.46 3.34 21.02
N GLN A 196 -10.04 4.51 20.72
CA GLN A 196 -11.49 4.72 20.70
C GLN A 196 -12.15 4.24 19.40
N CYS A 197 -11.38 3.85 18.39
CA CYS A 197 -11.87 3.37 17.09
C CYS A 197 -11.85 1.85 17.00
N ARG A 198 -12.64 1.29 16.10
CA ARG A 198 -12.41 -0.07 15.61
C ARG A 198 -11.30 -0.03 14.58
N LEU A 199 -10.21 -0.71 14.79
CA LEU A 199 -9.05 -0.68 13.92
C LEU A 199 -9.01 -1.93 13.04
N LEU A 200 -8.76 -1.74 11.74
CA LEU A 200 -8.50 -2.79 10.77
C LEU A 200 -7.20 -2.49 10.06
N PHE A 201 -6.20 -3.33 10.26
CA PHE A 201 -4.90 -3.21 9.63
C PHE A 201 -4.81 -4.13 8.41
N ALA A 202 -4.20 -3.66 7.34
CA ALA A 202 -3.78 -4.43 6.19
C ALA A 202 -2.30 -4.13 5.94
N ILE A 203 -1.42 -5.06 6.27
CA ILE A 203 0.04 -4.86 6.26
C ILE A 203 0.62 -5.66 5.12
N GLN A 204 1.09 -4.97 4.08
CA GLN A 204 1.68 -5.61 2.91
C GLN A 204 3.04 -6.20 3.24
N THR A 205 3.24 -7.44 2.86
CA THR A 205 4.44 -8.22 3.09
C THR A 205 4.93 -8.87 1.81
N TYR A 206 6.12 -9.42 1.87
CA TYR A 206 6.61 -10.39 0.89
C TYR A 206 5.94 -11.75 1.11
N GLU A 207 5.94 -12.63 0.10
CA GLU A 207 5.34 -13.97 0.19
C GLU A 207 5.97 -14.86 1.26
N ILE A 208 7.25 -14.62 1.58
CA ILE A 208 7.96 -15.28 2.67
C ILE A 208 8.22 -14.23 3.76
N ILE A 209 7.78 -14.53 4.98
CA ILE A 209 7.95 -13.65 6.15
C ILE A 209 8.81 -14.41 7.15
N GLU A 210 9.73 -13.72 7.80
CA GLU A 210 10.51 -14.26 8.90
C GLU A 210 9.54 -14.68 10.03
N PRO A 211 9.54 -15.98 10.46
CA PRO A 211 8.48 -16.51 11.30
C PRO A 211 8.30 -15.80 12.64
N GLU A 212 9.40 -15.47 13.32
CA GLU A 212 9.33 -14.79 14.63
C GLU A 212 8.75 -13.39 14.49
N SER A 213 9.09 -12.66 13.41
CA SER A 213 8.56 -11.33 13.16
C SER A 213 7.07 -11.34 12.85
N LEU A 214 6.59 -12.42 12.18
CA LEU A 214 5.18 -12.63 11.93
C LEU A 214 4.42 -12.90 13.24
N VAL A 215 4.91 -13.82 14.07
CA VAL A 215 4.32 -14.14 15.37
C VAL A 215 4.26 -12.89 16.26
N GLU A 216 5.36 -12.13 16.31
CA GLU A 216 5.41 -10.89 17.07
C GLU A 216 4.38 -9.85 16.58
N LEU A 217 4.22 -9.70 15.27
CA LEU A 217 3.21 -8.80 14.72
C LEU A 217 1.79 -9.29 15.04
N GLN A 218 1.51 -10.58 14.83
CA GLN A 218 0.18 -11.16 15.05
C GLN A 218 -0.26 -11.07 16.51
N SER A 219 0.68 -11.14 17.47
CA SER A 219 0.39 -11.02 18.91
C SER A 219 -0.17 -9.66 19.33
N ARG A 220 -0.11 -8.65 18.46
CA ARG A 220 -0.66 -7.30 18.71
C ARG A 220 -2.15 -7.17 18.38
N PHE A 221 -2.73 -8.19 17.75
CA PHE A 221 -4.10 -8.12 17.28
C PHE A 221 -5.01 -9.06 18.08
N GLU A 222 -6.25 -8.67 18.25
CA GLU A 222 -7.29 -9.53 18.81
C GLU A 222 -7.66 -10.66 17.84
N TRP A 223 -7.55 -10.39 16.55
CA TRP A 223 -7.67 -11.36 15.48
C TRP A 223 -6.73 -10.99 14.34
N SER A 224 -6.11 -11.99 13.71
CA SER A 224 -5.29 -11.76 12.53
C SER A 224 -5.30 -12.95 11.58
N ALA A 225 -5.05 -12.68 10.30
CA ALA A 225 -4.87 -13.69 9.27
C ALA A 225 -3.79 -13.25 8.27
N LEU A 226 -3.03 -14.21 7.76
CA LEU A 226 -2.13 -14.01 6.63
C LEU A 226 -2.84 -14.44 5.34
N ARG A 227 -2.82 -13.56 4.34
CA ARG A 227 -3.27 -13.81 2.97
C ARG A 227 -2.07 -13.76 2.04
N THR A 228 -1.94 -14.70 1.12
CA THR A 228 -0.88 -14.73 0.11
C THR A 228 -1.51 -14.65 -1.28
N TYR A 229 -0.95 -13.81 -2.14
CA TYR A 229 -1.45 -13.56 -3.50
C TYR A 229 -0.44 -14.05 -4.53
N ASN A 230 -0.78 -15.13 -5.22
CA ASN A 230 0.04 -15.76 -6.27
C ASN A 230 -0.24 -15.10 -7.63
N LEU A 231 0.11 -13.83 -7.75
CA LEU A 231 -0.12 -13.00 -8.94
C LEU A 231 1.09 -12.94 -9.87
N ASN A 232 2.22 -13.45 -9.45
CA ASN A 232 3.50 -13.43 -10.16
C ASN A 232 4.19 -14.79 -10.05
N ALA A 233 5.36 -14.90 -10.68
CA ALA A 233 6.22 -16.05 -10.47
C ALA A 233 6.64 -16.19 -8.98
N PRO A 234 6.95 -17.41 -8.51
CA PRO A 234 7.48 -17.61 -7.16
C PRO A 234 8.70 -16.70 -6.91
N GLY A 235 8.81 -16.14 -5.72
CA GLY A 235 9.84 -15.15 -5.37
C GLY A 235 9.52 -13.71 -5.79
N GLN A 236 8.32 -13.46 -6.29
CA GLN A 236 7.85 -12.13 -6.70
C GLN A 236 6.44 -11.81 -6.16
N ASN A 237 5.88 -12.72 -5.38
CA ASN A 237 4.54 -12.55 -4.83
C ASN A 237 4.53 -11.72 -3.55
N HIS A 238 3.33 -11.39 -3.10
CA HIS A 238 3.11 -10.60 -1.90
C HIS A 238 2.13 -11.31 -0.98
N GLY A 239 2.26 -11.03 0.32
CA GLY A 239 1.26 -11.34 1.32
C GLY A 239 0.68 -10.07 1.92
N VAL A 240 -0.37 -10.24 2.71
CA VAL A 240 -0.92 -9.22 3.60
C VAL A 240 -1.27 -9.86 4.92
N VAL A 241 -0.74 -9.31 6.01
CA VAL A 241 -1.25 -9.60 7.35
C VAL A 241 -2.43 -8.68 7.59
N VAL A 242 -3.62 -9.25 7.75
CA VAL A 242 -4.78 -8.52 8.19
C VAL A 242 -4.94 -8.71 9.69
N GLY A 243 -5.18 -7.62 10.42
CA GLY A 243 -5.33 -7.68 11.88
C GLY A 243 -6.37 -6.68 12.38
N THR A 244 -7.04 -6.98 13.49
CA THR A 244 -8.06 -6.12 14.11
C THR A 244 -7.72 -5.78 15.54
N SER A 245 -8.13 -4.59 15.98
CA SER A 245 -8.08 -4.16 17.37
C SER A 245 -9.36 -3.43 17.78
N GLY A 246 -9.83 -3.70 19.02
CA GLY A 246 -11.08 -3.17 19.54
C GLY A 246 -12.31 -3.94 19.04
N TRP A 247 -12.13 -5.04 18.31
CA TRP A 247 -13.20 -5.91 17.83
C TRP A 247 -12.64 -7.18 17.15
N THR A 248 -13.49 -8.19 16.97
CA THR A 248 -13.18 -9.40 16.20
C THR A 248 -14.20 -9.57 15.07
N PRO A 249 -13.76 -10.05 13.87
CA PRO A 249 -14.69 -10.31 12.77
C PRO A 249 -15.68 -11.39 13.12
N THR A 250 -16.96 -11.20 12.75
CA THR A 250 -18.00 -12.22 12.92
C THR A 250 -17.97 -13.30 11.83
N ARG A 251 -17.28 -13.02 10.70
CA ARG A 251 -17.01 -13.94 9.59
C ARG A 251 -15.55 -13.77 9.19
N ALA A 252 -14.73 -14.78 9.39
CA ALA A 252 -13.33 -14.81 9.01
C ALA A 252 -13.05 -15.98 8.07
#